data_5c19bb8440fd018a6878de81d474b84f
#
_entry.id   5c19bb8440fd018a6878de81d474b84f
#
_cell.length_a   1.000
_cell.length_b   1.000
_cell.length_c   1.000
_cell.angle_alpha   90.00
_cell.angle_beta   90.00
_cell.angle_gamma   90.00
#
_symmetry.space_group_name_H-M   'P 1'
#
loop_
_entity.id
_entity.type
_entity.pdbx_description
1 polymer ?
#
loop_
_entity_poly.entity_id
_entity_poly.type
_entity_poly.pdbx_seq_one_letter_code
_entity_poly.pdbx_strand_id
1 'polypeptide(L)'
;MMKRNSRLCFLLFVWMLLASSVANSQVIVESVVGIIGNEVLYLSDIENAVMDLRRNGNRSSSEELRCRVLNELLISKLFLDQARIDSIEVTPDMVEGDLDMRMNDAIRTAGSEKALENYFKRSMIEIRRDIRKSLIEQQVVNEVQSTIADDLSVTPADVRRFFNAIPKDSLPIVPSRVQISLIQLDPPGNEENKSEARQKLLDIRGQILAGKSFKTLAVMYSEDPGSAANGGEIGYKLRGELEKEYADAAFSLSKNTISKIVESKFGFHLIQLIDRNGDLANTRHILIRPKVKSEEAEKALLKLDSLANLIRKDSIKFEAVAVRFSSHKDSRINGGKFVSTNPSERINWFTLEELNKEMYVKIRDLKIGEISDPFRTTDEIGNPVFRVVRLDDEMPAHRADFKDDYQYLFNATMMAKRQESYKEWIKKKIETTYIKVIDEFKNCKFLAEEGWIK
;
A
#
# COMPACT_ATOMS: atom_id res chain seq x y z
N MET A 1 50.14 39.94 -54.25
CA MET A 1 49.21 40.68 -53.34
C MET A 1 48.06 39.81 -52.76
N MET A 2 48.18 38.50 -52.78
CA MET A 2 47.06 37.58 -52.37
C MET A 2 47.23 36.80 -51.04
N LYS A 3 48.34 37.00 -50.32
CA LYS A 3 48.56 36.25 -49.02
C LYS A 3 48.24 37.02 -47.76
N ARG A 4 47.82 38.31 -47.80
CA ARG A 4 47.60 39.12 -46.60
C ARG A 4 46.16 39.13 -46.15
N ASN A 5 45.21 38.86 -47.05
CA ASN A 5 43.76 38.81 -46.70
C ASN A 5 43.30 37.48 -46.08
N SER A 6 44.01 36.36 -46.32
CA SER A 6 43.70 35.05 -45.76
C SER A 6 43.92 34.98 -44.24
N ARG A 7 44.91 35.68 -43.70
CA ARG A 7 45.19 35.72 -42.25
C ARG A 7 44.16 36.56 -41.46
N LEU A 8 43.66 37.63 -42.16
CA LEU A 8 42.62 38.47 -41.52
C LEU A 8 41.27 37.76 -41.43
N CYS A 9 40.89 37.00 -42.46
CA CYS A 9 39.66 36.15 -42.42
C CYS A 9 39.77 35.02 -41.41
N PHE A 10 40.95 34.42 -41.24
CA PHE A 10 41.16 33.37 -40.26
C PHE A 10 41.11 33.90 -38.84
N LEU A 11 41.63 35.07 -38.54
CA LEU A 11 41.54 35.71 -37.24
C LEU A 11 40.13 36.18 -36.90
N LEU A 12 39.35 36.64 -37.86
CA LEU A 12 37.92 36.97 -37.67
C LEU A 12 37.06 35.71 -37.42
N PHE A 13 37.38 34.60 -38.07
CA PHE A 13 36.68 33.33 -37.87
C PHE A 13 36.99 32.72 -36.51
N VAL A 14 38.22 32.81 -36.02
CA VAL A 14 38.62 32.39 -34.66
C VAL A 14 38.00 33.29 -33.58
N TRP A 15 37.86 34.59 -33.87
CA TRP A 15 37.22 35.52 -32.93
C TRP A 15 35.70 35.30 -32.84
N MET A 16 35.07 34.92 -33.97
CA MET A 16 33.66 34.56 -34.04
C MET A 16 33.34 33.23 -33.31
N LEU A 17 34.29 32.27 -33.31
CA LEU A 17 34.19 31.01 -32.56
C LEU A 17 34.41 31.18 -31.05
N LEU A 18 35.19 32.18 -30.65
CA LEU A 18 35.39 32.50 -29.22
C LEU A 18 34.27 33.34 -28.62
N ALA A 19 33.48 34.05 -29.44
CA ALA A 19 32.30 34.80 -28.94
C ALA A 19 31.05 33.96 -28.71
N SER A 20 30.99 32.70 -29.16
CA SER A 20 29.84 31.82 -29.03
C SER A 20 29.84 30.95 -27.79
N SER A 21 30.76 31.13 -26.85
CA SER A 21 30.83 30.33 -25.60
C SER A 21 30.40 31.08 -24.34
N VAL A 22 29.58 32.14 -24.44
CA VAL A 22 28.81 32.60 -23.32
C VAL A 22 27.56 31.73 -23.24
N ALA A 23 27.72 30.47 -22.81
CA ALA A 23 26.63 29.70 -22.31
C ALA A 23 26.10 30.46 -21.07
N ASN A 24 25.01 31.19 -21.23
CA ASN A 24 24.22 31.64 -20.12
C ASN A 24 23.79 30.39 -19.35
N SER A 25 24.53 30.05 -18.31
CA SER A 25 24.04 29.25 -17.23
C SER A 25 22.86 30.03 -16.66
N GLN A 26 21.67 29.76 -17.14
CA GLN A 26 20.46 30.20 -16.45
C GLN A 26 20.48 29.51 -15.10
N VAL A 27 20.89 30.26 -14.08
CA VAL A 27 20.53 29.94 -12.70
C VAL A 27 19.02 30.00 -12.72
N ILE A 28 18.36 28.86 -12.66
CA ILE A 28 16.91 28.77 -12.46
C ILE A 28 16.73 29.35 -11.05
N VAL A 29 16.42 30.63 -10.98
CA VAL A 29 15.97 31.27 -9.74
C VAL A 29 14.58 30.68 -9.48
N GLU A 30 14.48 29.88 -8.45
CA GLU A 30 13.20 29.27 -8.04
C GLU A 30 12.18 30.38 -7.77
N SER A 31 11.11 30.42 -8.58
CA SER A 31 10.10 31.48 -8.49
C SER A 31 9.11 31.16 -7.41
N VAL A 32 8.91 32.11 -6.47
CA VAL A 32 7.86 32.02 -5.45
C VAL A 32 6.52 32.34 -6.10
N VAL A 33 5.58 31.39 -6.06
CA VAL A 33 4.22 31.52 -6.58
C VAL A 33 3.25 32.00 -5.51
N GLY A 34 3.43 31.54 -4.28
CA GLY A 34 2.53 31.89 -3.18
C GLY A 34 3.23 31.93 -1.83
N ILE A 35 2.67 32.71 -0.92
CA ILE A 35 3.05 32.75 0.50
C ILE A 35 1.75 32.55 1.27
N ILE A 36 1.73 31.57 2.18
CA ILE A 36 0.59 31.22 3.01
C ILE A 36 1.08 31.15 4.47
N GLY A 37 0.76 32.18 5.26
CA GLY A 37 1.35 32.32 6.58
C GLY A 37 2.87 32.33 6.53
N ASN A 38 3.50 31.31 7.08
CA ASN A 38 4.94 31.09 7.07
C ASN A 38 5.40 30.10 5.98
N GLU A 39 4.48 29.54 5.21
CA GLU A 39 4.78 28.58 4.16
C GLU A 39 4.97 29.25 2.82
N VAL A 40 5.92 28.76 2.03
CA VAL A 40 6.22 29.24 0.68
C VAL A 40 5.89 28.16 -0.33
N LEU A 41 5.26 28.55 -1.41
CA LEU A 41 4.95 27.71 -2.56
C LEU A 41 5.79 28.14 -3.75
N TYR A 42 6.52 27.22 -4.34
CA TYR A 42 7.39 27.47 -5.48
C TYR A 42 6.76 27.01 -6.80
N LEU A 43 7.18 27.61 -7.90
CA LEU A 43 6.75 27.22 -9.26
C LEU A 43 7.15 25.77 -9.57
N SER A 44 8.31 25.34 -9.09
CA SER A 44 8.76 23.97 -9.23
C SER A 44 7.81 22.95 -8.61
N ASP A 45 7.17 23.27 -7.48
CA ASP A 45 6.22 22.39 -6.82
C ASP A 45 5.00 22.14 -7.72
N ILE A 46 4.49 23.20 -8.35
CA ILE A 46 3.36 23.12 -9.29
C ILE A 46 3.74 22.31 -10.53
N GLU A 47 4.87 22.65 -11.17
CA GLU A 47 5.28 21.99 -12.41
C GLU A 47 5.58 20.49 -12.19
N ASN A 48 6.20 20.13 -11.07
CA ASN A 48 6.45 18.73 -10.72
C ASN A 48 5.13 17.96 -10.54
N ALA A 49 4.17 18.51 -9.80
CA ALA A 49 2.87 17.88 -9.60
C ALA A 49 2.07 17.78 -10.91
N VAL A 50 2.12 18.80 -11.77
CA VAL A 50 1.51 18.75 -13.12
C VAL A 50 2.15 17.66 -13.97
N MET A 51 3.48 17.52 -13.93
CA MET A 51 4.18 16.44 -14.65
C MET A 51 3.76 15.07 -14.17
N ASP A 52 3.60 14.87 -12.87
CA ASP A 52 3.16 13.59 -12.32
C ASP A 52 1.72 13.26 -12.73
N LEU A 53 0.82 14.23 -12.72
CA LEU A 53 -0.54 14.03 -13.24
C LEU A 53 -0.55 13.67 -14.72
N ARG A 54 0.34 14.28 -15.52
CA ARG A 54 0.51 13.96 -16.95
C ARG A 54 0.99 12.51 -17.16
N ARG A 55 1.99 12.06 -16.36
CA ARG A 55 2.50 10.69 -16.40
C ARG A 55 1.42 9.67 -16.06
N ASN A 56 0.53 10.02 -15.13
CA ASN A 56 -0.64 9.20 -14.75
C ASN A 56 -1.80 9.27 -15.76
N GLY A 57 -1.56 9.82 -16.94
CA GLY A 57 -2.52 9.80 -18.05
C GLY A 57 -3.56 10.92 -18.05
N ASN A 58 -3.40 11.94 -17.20
CA ASN A 58 -4.30 13.09 -17.22
C ASN A 58 -4.10 13.92 -18.50
N ARG A 59 -5.21 14.19 -19.22
CA ARG A 59 -5.22 14.89 -20.52
C ARG A 59 -5.80 16.31 -20.47
N SER A 60 -6.15 16.84 -19.30
CA SER A 60 -6.65 18.20 -19.16
C SER A 60 -5.65 19.24 -19.69
N SER A 61 -6.10 20.46 -19.99
CA SER A 61 -5.22 21.54 -20.45
C SER A 61 -4.14 21.84 -19.39
N SER A 62 -2.99 22.38 -19.81
CA SER A 62 -1.91 22.73 -18.87
C SER A 62 -2.34 23.81 -17.89
N GLU A 63 -3.14 24.76 -18.31
CA GLU A 63 -3.65 25.83 -17.48
C GLU A 63 -4.62 25.28 -16.42
N GLU A 64 -5.58 24.43 -16.83
CA GLU A 64 -6.50 23.78 -15.90
C GLU A 64 -5.78 22.93 -14.86
N LEU A 65 -4.75 22.15 -15.28
CA LEU A 65 -3.95 21.35 -14.36
C LEU A 65 -3.17 22.22 -13.39
N ARG A 66 -2.55 23.31 -13.84
CA ARG A 66 -1.83 24.25 -12.98
C ARG A 66 -2.75 24.89 -11.95
N CYS A 67 -3.94 25.32 -12.35
CA CYS A 67 -4.92 25.91 -11.43
C CYS A 67 -5.39 24.88 -10.39
N ARG A 68 -5.67 23.63 -10.79
CA ARG A 68 -6.07 22.58 -9.86
C ARG A 68 -4.95 22.25 -8.87
N VAL A 69 -3.73 22.04 -9.36
CA VAL A 69 -2.55 21.76 -8.53
C VAL A 69 -2.29 22.94 -7.58
N LEU A 70 -2.40 24.18 -8.06
CA LEU A 70 -2.25 25.36 -7.22
C LEU A 70 -3.24 25.32 -6.04
N ASN A 71 -4.52 25.05 -6.28
CA ASN A 71 -5.51 24.95 -5.21
C ASN A 71 -5.15 23.87 -4.18
N GLU A 72 -4.81 22.68 -4.65
CA GLU A 72 -4.41 21.57 -3.77
C GLU A 72 -3.19 21.92 -2.91
N LEU A 73 -2.18 22.56 -3.51
CA LEU A 73 -0.96 22.97 -2.80
C LEU A 73 -1.19 24.14 -1.83
N LEU A 74 -2.04 25.13 -2.18
CA LEU A 74 -2.41 26.21 -1.28
C LEU A 74 -3.12 25.67 -0.02
N ILE A 75 -4.06 24.74 -0.21
CA ILE A 75 -4.75 24.06 0.89
C ILE A 75 -3.74 23.28 1.76
N SER A 76 -2.84 22.53 1.14
CA SER A 76 -1.80 21.80 1.86
C SER A 76 -0.90 22.73 2.69
N LYS A 77 -0.47 23.86 2.12
CA LYS A 77 0.34 24.86 2.83
C LYS A 77 -0.42 25.51 3.98
N LEU A 78 -1.74 25.70 3.84
CA LEU A 78 -2.58 26.20 4.92
C LEU A 78 -2.64 25.23 6.11
N PHE A 79 -2.73 23.92 5.86
CA PHE A 79 -2.65 22.90 6.91
C PHE A 79 -1.26 22.85 7.55
N LEU A 80 -0.18 22.98 6.79
CA LEU A 80 1.18 23.01 7.32
C LEU A 80 1.44 24.23 8.19
N ASP A 81 0.93 25.42 7.80
CA ASP A 81 1.01 26.62 8.62
C ASP A 81 0.24 26.46 9.95
N GLN A 82 -0.96 25.83 9.89
CA GLN A 82 -1.70 25.50 11.10
C GLN A 82 -0.98 24.52 12.00
N ALA A 83 -0.40 23.44 11.44
CA ALA A 83 0.36 22.48 12.21
C ALA A 83 1.48 23.13 13.02
N ARG A 84 2.15 24.13 12.43
CA ARG A 84 3.18 24.91 13.12
C ARG A 84 2.60 25.73 14.29
N ILE A 85 1.43 26.32 14.11
CA ILE A 85 0.72 27.07 15.16
C ILE A 85 0.35 26.12 16.30
N ASP A 86 -0.16 24.93 15.99
CA ASP A 86 -0.61 23.94 16.96
C ASP A 86 0.53 23.07 17.50
N SER A 87 1.78 23.31 17.06
CA SER A 87 2.96 22.53 17.45
C SER A 87 2.83 21.03 17.19
N ILE A 88 2.21 20.67 16.07
CA ILE A 88 2.09 19.27 15.64
C ILE A 88 3.42 18.82 15.05
N GLU A 89 4.03 17.81 15.67
CA GLU A 89 5.31 17.26 15.24
C GLU A 89 5.17 15.82 14.78
N VAL A 90 5.71 15.53 13.59
CA VAL A 90 5.88 14.18 13.06
C VAL A 90 7.36 13.87 12.97
N THR A 91 7.79 12.85 13.70
CA THR A 91 9.20 12.45 13.67
C THR A 91 9.52 11.62 12.42
N PRO A 92 10.77 11.67 11.91
CA PRO A 92 11.16 10.85 10.76
C PRO A 92 10.88 9.35 10.96
N ASP A 93 11.03 8.85 12.18
CA ASP A 93 10.82 7.42 12.49
C ASP A 93 9.37 6.96 12.23
N MET A 94 8.40 7.85 12.34
CA MET A 94 6.99 7.55 12.08
C MET A 94 6.69 7.24 10.60
N VAL A 95 7.53 7.71 9.70
CA VAL A 95 7.35 7.55 8.25
C VAL A 95 8.37 6.61 7.59
N GLU A 96 9.33 6.07 8.33
CA GLU A 96 10.39 5.22 7.75
C GLU A 96 9.84 3.95 7.10
N GLY A 97 8.81 3.33 7.68
CA GLY A 97 8.16 2.14 7.08
C GLY A 97 7.56 2.44 5.70
N ASP A 98 6.83 3.53 5.59
CA ASP A 98 6.22 3.97 4.33
C ASP A 98 7.29 4.43 3.32
N LEU A 99 8.34 5.08 3.81
CA LEU A 99 9.48 5.48 2.99
C LEU A 99 10.17 4.26 2.37
N ASP A 100 10.46 3.25 3.17
CA ASP A 100 11.08 2.02 2.67
C ASP A 100 10.19 1.30 1.64
N MET A 101 8.88 1.24 1.88
CA MET A 101 7.93 0.66 0.94
C MET A 101 7.92 1.43 -0.39
N ARG A 102 7.82 2.76 -0.35
CA ARG A 102 7.82 3.60 -1.57
C ARG A 102 9.16 3.53 -2.31
N MET A 103 10.27 3.53 -1.59
CA MET A 103 11.61 3.38 -2.20
C MET A 103 11.76 2.03 -2.90
N ASN A 104 11.35 0.94 -2.25
CA ASN A 104 11.40 -0.39 -2.83
C ASN A 104 10.52 -0.51 -4.08
N ASP A 105 9.33 0.08 -4.06
CA ASP A 105 8.43 0.14 -5.22
C ASP A 105 9.06 0.93 -6.38
N ALA A 106 9.64 2.08 -6.10
CA ALA A 106 10.31 2.91 -7.09
C ALA A 106 11.51 2.18 -7.73
N ILE A 107 12.35 1.52 -6.91
CA ILE A 107 13.49 0.72 -7.37
C ILE A 107 13.01 -0.45 -8.23
N ARG A 108 11.95 -1.15 -7.81
CA ARG A 108 11.36 -2.26 -8.55
C ARG A 108 10.84 -1.81 -9.91
N THR A 109 10.15 -0.68 -9.95
CA THR A 109 9.58 -0.10 -11.18
C THR A 109 10.69 0.38 -12.14
N ALA A 110 11.77 0.97 -11.62
CA ALA A 110 12.91 1.41 -12.39
C ALA A 110 13.84 0.24 -12.81
N GLY A 111 13.73 -0.92 -12.15
CA GLY A 111 14.55 -2.11 -12.38
C GLY A 111 15.85 -2.14 -11.55
N SER A 112 16.35 -1.03 -11.06
CA SER A 112 17.52 -0.95 -10.16
C SER A 112 17.66 0.44 -9.53
N GLU A 113 18.41 0.55 -8.42
CA GLU A 113 18.78 1.83 -7.79
C GLU A 113 19.47 2.77 -8.80
N LYS A 114 20.43 2.25 -9.58
CA LYS A 114 21.13 3.05 -10.58
C LYS A 114 20.24 3.56 -11.71
N ALA A 115 19.24 2.77 -12.11
CA ALA A 115 18.25 3.20 -13.09
C ALA A 115 17.36 4.32 -12.49
N LEU A 116 17.01 4.22 -11.22
CA LEU A 116 16.25 5.24 -10.50
C LEU A 116 17.05 6.56 -10.37
N GLU A 117 18.34 6.49 -9.99
CA GLU A 117 19.25 7.65 -9.95
C GLU A 117 19.38 8.33 -11.32
N ASN A 118 19.56 7.54 -12.37
CA ASN A 118 19.66 8.04 -13.74
C ASN A 118 18.36 8.71 -14.21
N TYR A 119 17.21 8.17 -13.81
CA TYR A 119 15.90 8.72 -14.15
C TYR A 119 15.65 10.07 -13.49
N PHE A 120 15.91 10.17 -12.18
CA PHE A 120 15.73 11.41 -11.42
C PHE A 120 16.92 12.37 -11.55
N LYS A 121 18.08 11.91 -12.05
CA LYS A 121 19.35 12.64 -12.08
C LYS A 121 19.78 13.12 -10.69
N ARG A 122 19.52 12.30 -9.67
CA ARG A 122 19.80 12.55 -8.26
C ARG A 122 20.30 11.26 -7.59
N SER A 123 21.07 11.39 -6.53
CA SER A 123 21.52 10.24 -5.76
C SER A 123 20.37 9.60 -4.97
N MET A 124 20.50 8.31 -4.63
CA MET A 124 19.53 7.60 -3.77
C MET A 124 19.29 8.31 -2.44
N ILE A 125 20.35 8.93 -1.87
CA ILE A 125 20.26 9.70 -0.62
C ILE A 125 19.33 10.90 -0.79
N GLU A 126 19.46 11.64 -1.88
CA GLU A 126 18.61 12.80 -2.17
C GLU A 126 17.17 12.38 -2.45
N ILE A 127 16.96 11.34 -3.26
CA ILE A 127 15.62 10.80 -3.55
C ILE A 127 14.93 10.37 -2.24
N ARG A 128 15.64 9.63 -1.39
CA ARG A 128 15.11 9.18 -0.10
C ARG A 128 14.78 10.36 0.82
N ARG A 129 15.64 11.38 0.87
CA ARG A 129 15.39 12.59 1.67
C ARG A 129 14.14 13.33 1.20
N ASP A 130 13.96 13.47 -0.12
CA ASP A 130 12.85 14.22 -0.70
C ASP A 130 11.52 13.48 -0.48
N ILE A 131 11.51 12.15 -0.65
CA ILE A 131 10.33 11.32 -0.33
C ILE A 131 10.01 11.37 1.16
N ARG A 132 11.02 11.28 2.04
CA ARG A 132 10.81 11.40 3.50
C ARG A 132 10.16 12.73 3.86
N LYS A 133 10.67 13.84 3.30
CA LYS A 133 10.08 15.17 3.52
C LYS A 133 8.61 15.22 3.11
N SER A 134 8.29 14.72 1.93
CA SER A 134 6.91 14.66 1.43
C SER A 134 6.00 13.80 2.33
N LEU A 135 6.51 12.67 2.84
CA LEU A 135 5.77 11.80 3.76
C LEU A 135 5.50 12.48 5.10
N ILE A 136 6.48 13.18 5.65
CA ILE A 136 6.32 13.95 6.89
C ILE A 136 5.28 15.04 6.67
N GLU A 137 5.37 15.84 5.59
CA GLU A 137 4.39 16.88 5.27
C GLU A 137 2.98 16.29 5.12
N GLN A 138 2.85 15.16 4.44
CA GLN A 138 1.57 14.47 4.30
C GLN A 138 1.00 13.99 5.65
N GLN A 139 1.84 13.40 6.50
CA GLN A 139 1.41 12.95 7.83
C GLN A 139 1.01 14.12 8.72
N VAL A 140 1.74 15.23 8.68
CA VAL A 140 1.39 16.47 9.40
C VAL A 140 0.02 16.99 8.96
N VAL A 141 -0.25 17.04 7.64
CA VAL A 141 -1.56 17.43 7.11
C VAL A 141 -2.67 16.50 7.59
N ASN A 142 -2.42 15.19 7.58
CA ASN A 142 -3.39 14.20 8.07
C ASN A 142 -3.70 14.40 9.56
N GLU A 143 -2.69 14.73 10.37
CA GLU A 143 -2.87 14.96 11.80
C GLU A 143 -3.73 16.21 12.07
N VAL A 144 -3.46 17.33 11.36
CA VAL A 144 -4.32 18.53 11.44
C VAL A 144 -5.75 18.20 11.01
N GLN A 145 -5.92 17.45 9.93
CA GLN A 145 -7.25 17.05 9.47
C GLN A 145 -7.96 16.15 10.49
N SER A 146 -7.23 15.25 11.15
CA SER A 146 -7.77 14.44 12.23
C SER A 146 -8.30 15.30 13.36
N THR A 147 -7.48 16.25 13.84
CA THR A 147 -7.88 17.19 14.92
C THR A 147 -9.12 17.99 14.57
N ILE A 148 -9.26 18.44 13.31
CA ILE A 148 -10.48 19.17 12.86
C ILE A 148 -11.71 18.25 12.90
N ALA A 149 -11.53 16.95 12.70
CA ALA A 149 -12.58 15.96 12.62
C ALA A 149 -12.87 15.23 13.95
N ASP A 150 -12.04 15.40 14.99
CA ASP A 150 -12.12 14.65 16.24
C ASP A 150 -13.46 14.81 16.98
N ASP A 151 -14.04 16.00 16.94
CA ASP A 151 -15.32 16.29 17.59
C ASP A 151 -16.55 15.94 16.73
N LEU A 152 -16.34 15.43 15.50
CA LEU A 152 -17.44 15.12 14.61
C LEU A 152 -18.14 13.84 15.02
N SER A 153 -19.41 13.94 15.28
CA SER A 153 -20.29 12.78 15.50
C SER A 153 -21.38 12.71 14.43
N VAL A 154 -21.78 11.49 14.09
CA VAL A 154 -22.90 11.24 13.17
C VAL A 154 -24.02 10.57 13.96
N THR A 155 -25.18 11.21 13.97
CA THR A 155 -26.37 10.68 14.56
C THR A 155 -27.22 9.93 13.53
N PRO A 156 -28.14 9.02 13.96
CA PRO A 156 -29.08 8.38 13.03
C PRO A 156 -29.95 9.39 12.25
N ALA A 157 -30.21 10.57 12.84
CA ALA A 157 -30.94 11.64 12.16
C ALA A 157 -30.12 12.27 11.02
N ASP A 158 -28.80 12.37 11.21
CA ASP A 158 -27.89 12.88 10.16
C ASP A 158 -27.85 11.90 8.98
N VAL A 159 -27.71 10.59 9.26
CA VAL A 159 -27.73 9.56 8.21
C VAL A 159 -29.04 9.60 7.41
N ARG A 160 -30.16 9.74 8.10
CA ARG A 160 -31.47 9.84 7.45
C ARG A 160 -31.60 11.12 6.59
N ARG A 161 -31.07 12.24 7.08
CA ARG A 161 -31.05 13.51 6.35
C ARG A 161 -30.19 13.40 5.10
N PHE A 162 -29.00 12.84 5.23
CA PHE A 162 -28.07 12.58 4.13
C PHE A 162 -28.73 11.69 3.07
N PHE A 163 -29.28 10.55 3.47
CA PHE A 163 -29.98 9.64 2.56
C PHE A 163 -31.14 10.30 1.81
N ASN A 164 -31.98 11.06 2.51
CA ASN A 164 -33.14 11.75 1.92
C ASN A 164 -32.73 12.91 0.99
N ALA A 165 -31.54 13.48 1.16
CA ALA A 165 -31.00 14.53 0.29
C ALA A 165 -30.51 14.02 -1.04
N ILE A 166 -30.22 12.71 -1.17
CA ILE A 166 -29.75 12.11 -2.41
C ILE A 166 -30.95 11.78 -3.29
N PRO A 167 -31.00 12.27 -4.55
CA PRO A 167 -32.04 11.84 -5.49
C PRO A 167 -32.04 10.32 -5.65
N LYS A 168 -33.20 9.69 -5.73
CA LYS A 168 -33.33 8.22 -5.83
C LYS A 168 -32.49 7.61 -6.95
N ASP A 169 -32.41 8.31 -8.09
CA ASP A 169 -31.64 7.86 -9.24
C ASP A 169 -30.13 8.02 -9.07
N SER A 170 -29.70 8.82 -8.11
CA SER A 170 -28.30 9.11 -7.76
C SER A 170 -27.83 8.36 -6.52
N LEU A 171 -28.70 7.54 -5.89
CA LEU A 171 -28.27 6.69 -4.77
C LEU A 171 -27.15 5.75 -5.22
N PRO A 172 -26.09 5.61 -4.42
CA PRO A 172 -24.98 4.74 -4.77
C PRO A 172 -25.43 3.30 -4.95
N ILE A 173 -24.80 2.60 -5.87
CA ILE A 173 -25.00 1.16 -6.05
C ILE A 173 -24.10 0.45 -5.04
N VAL A 174 -24.72 -0.28 -4.13
CA VAL A 174 -24.04 -1.21 -3.23
C VAL A 174 -23.71 -2.47 -4.02
N PRO A 175 -22.44 -2.88 -4.11
CA PRO A 175 -22.08 -4.08 -4.86
C PRO A 175 -22.71 -5.35 -4.26
N SER A 176 -22.85 -6.38 -5.06
CA SER A 176 -23.26 -7.70 -4.60
C SER A 176 -22.33 -8.20 -3.51
N ARG A 177 -22.90 -8.74 -2.43
CA ARG A 177 -22.16 -9.32 -1.30
C ARG A 177 -22.67 -10.70 -0.99
N VAL A 178 -21.78 -11.52 -0.46
CA VAL A 178 -22.08 -12.91 -0.08
C VAL A 178 -21.67 -13.18 1.34
N GLN A 179 -22.43 -14.05 2.00
CA GLN A 179 -22.01 -14.73 3.24
C GLN A 179 -21.59 -16.14 2.89
N ILE A 180 -20.47 -16.56 3.44
CA ILE A 180 -19.92 -17.88 3.14
C ILE A 180 -19.47 -18.61 4.39
N SER A 181 -19.55 -19.93 4.31
CA SER A 181 -18.91 -20.83 5.26
C SER A 181 -17.87 -21.68 4.56
N LEU A 182 -16.81 -22.04 5.25
CA LEU A 182 -15.75 -22.88 4.69
C LEU A 182 -15.35 -24.03 5.63
N ILE A 183 -14.92 -25.11 5.01
CA ILE A 183 -14.19 -26.21 5.62
C ILE A 183 -12.83 -26.26 4.97
N GLN A 184 -11.77 -26.16 5.76
CA GLN A 184 -10.39 -26.23 5.28
C GLN A 184 -9.72 -27.48 5.81
N LEU A 185 -8.96 -28.13 4.96
CA LEU A 185 -7.97 -29.11 5.37
C LEU A 185 -6.60 -28.64 4.93
N ASP A 186 -5.68 -28.65 5.87
CA ASP A 186 -4.27 -28.50 5.52
C ASP A 186 -3.77 -29.84 4.97
N PRO A 187 -2.83 -29.80 4.01
CA PRO A 187 -2.18 -31.01 3.59
C PRO A 187 -1.55 -31.68 4.83
N PRO A 188 -1.61 -32.98 4.96
CA PRO A 188 -0.96 -33.64 6.07
C PRO A 188 0.53 -33.22 6.06
N GLY A 189 0.95 -32.54 7.14
CA GLY A 189 2.33 -32.13 7.30
C GLY A 189 3.22 -33.36 7.37
N ASN A 190 3.82 -33.75 6.25
CA ASN A 190 4.73 -34.85 6.22
C ASN A 190 6.08 -34.37 6.79
N GLU A 191 6.58 -34.99 7.83
CA GLU A 191 7.90 -34.72 8.39
C GLU A 191 9.01 -34.83 7.32
N GLU A 192 8.80 -35.67 6.30
CA GLU A 192 9.68 -35.77 5.15
C GLU A 192 9.77 -34.46 4.35
N ASN A 193 8.61 -33.80 4.04
CA ASN A 193 8.59 -32.51 3.33
C ASN A 193 9.22 -31.38 4.15
N LYS A 194 9.03 -31.41 5.46
CA LYS A 194 9.69 -30.48 6.39
C LYS A 194 11.21 -30.76 6.42
N SER A 195 11.62 -32.03 6.44
CA SER A 195 13.02 -32.41 6.40
C SER A 195 13.69 -31.96 5.09
N GLU A 196 13.02 -32.15 3.95
CA GLU A 196 13.51 -31.69 2.64
C GLU A 196 13.70 -30.15 2.60
N ALA A 197 12.73 -29.40 3.08
CA ALA A 197 12.80 -27.93 3.14
C ALA A 197 13.95 -27.47 4.07
N ARG A 198 14.09 -28.11 5.21
CA ARG A 198 15.17 -27.83 6.17
C ARG A 198 16.53 -28.18 5.56
N GLN A 199 16.67 -29.34 4.88
CA GLN A 199 17.92 -29.73 4.23
C GLN A 199 18.33 -28.76 3.14
N LYS A 200 17.39 -28.31 2.32
CA LYS A 200 17.62 -27.26 1.30
C LYS A 200 18.19 -26.00 1.90
N LEU A 201 17.65 -25.55 3.05
CA LEU A 201 18.18 -24.37 3.75
C LEU A 201 19.55 -24.62 4.39
N LEU A 202 19.83 -25.86 4.87
CA LEU A 202 21.15 -26.21 5.37
C LEU A 202 22.21 -26.14 4.26
N ASP A 203 21.87 -26.60 3.06
CA ASP A 203 22.74 -26.53 1.89
C ASP A 203 23.01 -25.09 1.47
N ILE A 204 21.95 -24.22 1.47
CA ILE A 204 22.07 -22.79 1.21
C ILE A 204 22.95 -22.13 2.29
N ARG A 205 22.75 -22.47 3.57
CA ARG A 205 23.55 -21.96 4.67
C ARG A 205 25.03 -22.34 4.50
N GLY A 206 25.32 -23.58 4.10
CA GLY A 206 26.67 -24.05 3.77
C GLY A 206 27.32 -23.22 2.66
N GLN A 207 26.56 -22.87 1.61
CA GLN A 207 27.04 -22.02 0.52
C GLN A 207 27.35 -20.57 0.98
N ILE A 208 26.54 -20.02 1.89
CA ILE A 208 26.79 -18.68 2.45
C ILE A 208 28.06 -18.70 3.31
N LEU A 209 28.21 -19.70 4.16
CA LEU A 209 29.41 -19.89 4.99
C LEU A 209 30.68 -20.11 4.15
N ALA A 210 30.54 -20.67 2.95
CA ALA A 210 31.61 -20.81 1.96
C ALA A 210 31.87 -19.52 1.13
N GLY A 211 31.19 -18.39 1.47
CA GLY A 211 31.45 -17.08 0.88
C GLY A 211 30.50 -16.66 -0.25
N LYS A 212 29.47 -17.46 -0.59
CA LYS A 212 28.46 -16.99 -1.55
C LYS A 212 27.59 -15.89 -0.95
N SER A 213 27.17 -14.95 -1.78
CA SER A 213 26.32 -13.81 -1.37
C SER A 213 24.95 -14.27 -0.89
N PHE A 214 24.57 -13.90 0.34
CA PHE A 214 23.23 -14.14 0.88
C PHE A 214 22.16 -13.53 -0.03
N LYS A 215 22.33 -12.26 -0.46
CA LYS A 215 21.42 -11.55 -1.34
C LYS A 215 21.14 -12.33 -2.63
N THR A 216 22.18 -12.83 -3.28
CA THR A 216 22.05 -13.62 -4.51
C THR A 216 21.28 -14.91 -4.27
N LEU A 217 21.58 -15.63 -3.19
CA LEU A 217 20.89 -16.88 -2.87
C LEU A 217 19.44 -16.65 -2.44
N ALA A 218 19.15 -15.52 -1.79
CA ALA A 218 17.78 -15.13 -1.48
C ALA A 218 16.95 -14.87 -2.74
N VAL A 219 17.48 -14.11 -3.71
CA VAL A 219 16.81 -13.90 -5.01
C VAL A 219 16.55 -15.23 -5.75
N MET A 220 17.50 -16.18 -5.66
CA MET A 220 17.38 -17.45 -6.39
C MET A 220 16.46 -18.47 -5.71
N TYR A 221 16.39 -18.48 -4.40
CA TYR A 221 15.80 -19.61 -3.66
C TYR A 221 14.70 -19.23 -2.69
N SER A 222 14.61 -17.96 -2.26
CA SER A 222 13.58 -17.55 -1.30
C SER A 222 12.18 -17.61 -1.91
N GLU A 223 11.27 -18.23 -1.18
CA GLU A 223 9.85 -18.35 -1.53
C GLU A 223 9.01 -17.27 -0.83
N ASP A 224 9.67 -16.23 -0.29
CA ASP A 224 8.98 -15.05 0.24
C ASP A 224 8.75 -14.00 -0.86
N PRO A 225 7.51 -13.79 -1.32
CA PRO A 225 7.23 -12.86 -2.42
C PRO A 225 7.52 -11.39 -2.05
N GLY A 226 7.51 -11.07 -0.74
CA GLY A 226 7.72 -9.69 -0.27
C GLY A 226 9.18 -9.25 -0.31
N SER A 227 10.13 -10.17 -0.07
CA SER A 227 11.53 -9.80 0.09
C SER A 227 12.50 -10.51 -0.88
N ALA A 228 12.11 -11.62 -1.49
CA ALA A 228 12.99 -12.41 -2.36
C ALA A 228 13.69 -11.57 -3.43
N ALA A 229 12.93 -10.74 -4.16
CA ALA A 229 13.44 -9.87 -5.22
C ALA A 229 14.49 -8.84 -4.71
N ASN A 230 14.38 -8.43 -3.44
CA ASN A 230 15.27 -7.50 -2.76
C ASN A 230 16.43 -8.21 -2.02
N GLY A 231 16.68 -9.49 -2.36
CA GLY A 231 17.73 -10.27 -1.70
C GLY A 231 17.38 -10.68 -0.27
N GLY A 232 16.10 -10.81 0.02
CA GLY A 232 15.54 -11.25 1.30
C GLY A 232 15.43 -10.15 2.36
N GLU A 233 15.76 -8.89 2.07
CA GLU A 233 15.75 -7.78 3.04
C GLU A 233 14.32 -7.31 3.31
N ILE A 234 13.96 -7.22 4.61
CA ILE A 234 12.63 -6.80 5.08
C ILE A 234 12.64 -5.42 5.76
N GLY A 235 13.79 -4.74 5.78
CA GLY A 235 13.96 -3.43 6.43
C GLY A 235 13.98 -3.51 7.95
N TYR A 236 13.95 -2.33 8.59
CA TYR A 236 13.89 -2.22 10.05
C TYR A 236 12.50 -2.58 10.56
N LYS A 237 12.45 -3.50 11.52
CA LYS A 237 11.24 -3.97 12.18
C LYS A 237 11.39 -4.01 13.69
N LEU A 238 10.32 -3.66 14.39
CA LEU A 238 10.20 -3.90 15.83
C LEU A 238 10.04 -5.38 16.11
N ARG A 239 10.44 -5.81 17.30
CA ARG A 239 10.28 -7.22 17.73
C ARG A 239 8.82 -7.71 17.62
N GLY A 240 7.85 -6.86 17.96
CA GLY A 240 6.43 -7.19 17.91
C GLY A 240 5.81 -7.25 16.52
N GLU A 241 6.49 -6.75 15.49
CA GLU A 241 6.04 -6.82 14.09
C GLU A 241 6.47 -8.12 13.39
N LEU A 242 7.32 -8.91 14.05
CA LEU A 242 7.87 -10.16 13.52
C LEU A 242 7.23 -11.36 14.23
N GLU A 243 7.13 -12.49 13.52
CA GLU A 243 6.76 -13.76 14.16
C GLU A 243 7.72 -14.08 15.29
N LYS A 244 7.18 -14.63 16.38
CA LYS A 244 7.92 -14.83 17.63
C LYS A 244 9.24 -15.58 17.41
N GLU A 245 9.19 -16.70 16.71
CA GLU A 245 10.36 -17.55 16.44
C GLU A 245 11.39 -16.83 15.58
N TYR A 246 10.92 -16.05 14.60
CA TYR A 246 11.76 -15.21 13.76
C TYR A 246 12.40 -14.09 14.58
N ALA A 247 11.61 -13.39 15.38
CA ALA A 247 12.06 -12.29 16.24
C ALA A 247 13.11 -12.79 17.25
N ASP A 248 12.86 -13.91 17.91
CA ASP A 248 13.77 -14.50 18.89
C ASP A 248 15.14 -14.81 18.26
N ALA A 249 15.14 -15.33 17.04
CA ALA A 249 16.37 -15.58 16.30
C ALA A 249 17.03 -14.27 15.83
N ALA A 250 16.30 -13.38 15.16
CA ALA A 250 16.82 -12.13 14.61
C ALA A 250 17.46 -11.23 15.69
N PHE A 251 16.79 -11.10 16.83
CA PHE A 251 17.27 -10.26 17.94
C PHE A 251 18.39 -10.91 18.78
N SER A 252 18.68 -12.21 18.60
CA SER A 252 19.83 -12.88 19.20
C SER A 252 21.10 -12.79 18.35
N LEU A 253 20.99 -12.39 17.06
CA LEU A 253 22.13 -12.34 16.14
C LEU A 253 23.02 -11.11 16.39
N SER A 254 24.31 -11.30 16.12
CA SER A 254 25.26 -10.20 15.94
C SER A 254 25.21 -9.69 14.50
N LYS A 255 25.61 -8.43 14.28
CA LYS A 255 25.65 -7.82 12.95
C LYS A 255 26.40 -8.69 11.93
N ASN A 256 25.81 -8.86 10.76
CA ASN A 256 26.30 -9.70 9.64
C ASN A 256 26.39 -11.20 9.93
N THR A 257 25.90 -11.69 11.06
CA THR A 257 25.83 -13.14 11.32
C THR A 257 24.53 -13.75 10.82
N ILE A 258 24.55 -15.07 10.56
CA ILE A 258 23.39 -15.83 10.09
C ILE A 258 22.88 -16.77 11.20
N SER A 259 21.57 -16.96 11.24
CA SER A 259 20.90 -17.82 12.21
C SER A 259 21.18 -19.33 11.96
N LYS A 260 20.76 -20.15 12.90
CA LYS A 260 20.33 -21.53 12.61
C LYS A 260 19.04 -21.46 11.79
N ILE A 261 18.57 -22.61 11.29
CA ILE A 261 17.28 -22.67 10.61
C ILE A 261 16.17 -22.48 11.65
N VAL A 262 15.28 -21.54 11.37
CA VAL A 262 14.15 -21.14 12.23
C VAL A 262 12.86 -21.63 11.57
N GLU A 263 12.05 -22.38 12.30
CA GLU A 263 10.71 -22.79 11.85
C GLU A 263 9.67 -21.78 12.37
N SER A 264 8.79 -21.33 11.48
CA SER A 264 7.64 -20.47 11.80
C SER A 264 6.40 -20.99 11.09
N LYS A 265 5.26 -20.36 11.30
CA LYS A 265 4.03 -20.67 10.56
C LYS A 265 4.16 -20.48 9.03
N PHE A 266 5.11 -19.65 8.57
CA PHE A 266 5.37 -19.41 7.15
C PHE A 266 6.25 -20.47 6.48
N GLY A 267 6.95 -21.28 7.27
CA GLY A 267 7.91 -22.27 6.80
C GLY A 267 9.25 -22.16 7.53
N PHE A 268 10.33 -22.51 6.85
CA PHE A 268 11.67 -22.49 7.39
C PHE A 268 12.44 -21.27 6.91
N HIS A 269 13.10 -20.57 7.83
CA HIS A 269 13.86 -19.36 7.59
C HIS A 269 15.34 -19.54 7.89
N LEU A 270 16.18 -18.95 7.04
CA LEU A 270 17.55 -18.62 7.33
C LEU A 270 17.65 -17.10 7.40
N ILE A 271 18.07 -16.55 8.54
CA ILE A 271 18.01 -15.11 8.83
C ILE A 271 19.42 -14.56 8.95
N GLN A 272 19.65 -13.35 8.42
CA GLN A 272 20.88 -12.58 8.66
C GLN A 272 20.53 -11.23 9.22
N LEU A 273 21.18 -10.82 10.31
CA LEU A 273 21.09 -9.45 10.82
C LEU A 273 22.00 -8.55 10.00
N ILE A 274 21.42 -7.53 9.35
CA ILE A 274 22.14 -6.51 8.58
C ILE A 274 22.60 -5.42 9.53
N ASP A 275 21.65 -4.88 10.32
CA ASP A 275 21.93 -3.80 11.25
C ASP A 275 20.89 -3.76 12.38
N ARG A 276 21.24 -3.05 13.46
CA ARG A 276 20.35 -2.81 14.59
C ARG A 276 20.42 -1.35 15.00
N ASN A 277 19.26 -0.74 15.21
CA ASN A 277 19.13 0.63 15.74
C ASN A 277 18.12 0.61 16.90
N GLY A 278 18.63 0.60 18.12
CA GLY A 278 17.81 0.45 19.33
C GLY A 278 16.99 -0.84 19.30
N ASP A 279 15.66 -0.70 19.36
CA ASP A 279 14.68 -1.80 19.36
C ASP A 279 14.30 -2.25 17.93
N LEU A 280 14.87 -1.64 16.89
CA LEU A 280 14.65 -1.99 15.49
C LEU A 280 15.78 -2.89 14.98
N ALA A 281 15.42 -3.95 14.26
CA ALA A 281 16.36 -4.84 13.57
C ALA A 281 16.09 -4.84 12.07
N ASN A 282 17.13 -4.48 11.28
CA ASN A 282 17.11 -4.70 9.84
C ASN A 282 17.68 -6.09 9.54
N THR A 283 16.86 -6.93 8.95
CA THR A 283 17.23 -8.32 8.65
C THR A 283 16.95 -8.66 7.19
N ARG A 284 17.64 -9.69 6.72
CA ARG A 284 17.27 -10.40 5.49
C ARG A 284 17.07 -11.86 5.76
N HIS A 285 16.21 -12.52 4.97
CA HIS A 285 15.96 -13.92 5.15
C HIS A 285 15.83 -14.68 3.81
N ILE A 286 15.99 -16.00 3.90
CA ILE A 286 15.60 -16.94 2.86
C ILE A 286 14.52 -17.84 3.46
N LEU A 287 13.33 -17.79 2.87
CA LEU A 287 12.19 -18.63 3.25
C LEU A 287 12.09 -19.83 2.29
N ILE A 288 12.00 -21.02 2.84
CA ILE A 288 11.64 -22.23 2.10
C ILE A 288 10.41 -22.85 2.77
N ARG A 289 9.37 -23.09 1.98
CA ARG A 289 8.14 -23.73 2.43
C ARG A 289 8.18 -25.24 2.15
N PRO A 290 7.70 -26.09 3.09
CA PRO A 290 7.52 -27.51 2.78
C PRO A 290 6.59 -27.67 1.58
N LYS A 291 7.01 -28.42 0.58
CA LYS A 291 6.17 -28.64 -0.61
C LYS A 291 5.21 -29.78 -0.37
N VAL A 292 3.94 -29.56 -0.71
CA VAL A 292 2.91 -30.60 -0.67
C VAL A 292 3.14 -31.56 -1.83
N LYS A 293 3.40 -32.84 -1.55
CA LYS A 293 3.49 -33.88 -2.57
C LYS A 293 2.11 -34.14 -3.20
N SER A 294 2.09 -34.51 -4.46
CA SER A 294 0.83 -34.75 -5.21
C SER A 294 -0.07 -35.78 -4.53
N GLU A 295 0.51 -36.86 -3.96
CA GLU A 295 -0.24 -37.86 -3.22
C GLU A 295 -0.94 -37.34 -1.95
N GLU A 296 -0.30 -36.41 -1.25
CA GLU A 296 -0.85 -35.78 -0.03
C GLU A 296 -1.98 -34.83 -0.38
N ALA A 297 -1.79 -34.07 -1.48
CA ALA A 297 -2.82 -33.22 -2.04
C ALA A 297 -4.06 -34.04 -2.43
N GLU A 298 -3.86 -35.15 -3.12
CA GLU A 298 -4.94 -36.04 -3.53
C GLU A 298 -5.68 -36.64 -2.33
N LYS A 299 -4.96 -37.12 -1.31
CA LYS A 299 -5.57 -37.64 -0.07
C LYS A 299 -6.42 -36.56 0.64
N ALA A 300 -5.94 -35.31 0.71
CA ALA A 300 -6.69 -34.23 1.32
C ALA A 300 -7.96 -33.89 0.50
N LEU A 301 -7.84 -33.85 -0.83
CA LEU A 301 -9.00 -33.63 -1.72
C LEU A 301 -10.02 -34.76 -1.63
N LEU A 302 -9.60 -36.03 -1.66
CA LEU A 302 -10.50 -37.18 -1.52
C LEU A 302 -11.22 -37.18 -0.16
N LYS A 303 -10.51 -36.83 0.90
CA LYS A 303 -11.12 -36.71 2.23
C LYS A 303 -12.17 -35.60 2.27
N LEU A 304 -11.88 -34.40 1.68
CA LEU A 304 -12.84 -33.32 1.56
C LEU A 304 -14.03 -33.69 0.69
N ASP A 305 -13.77 -34.39 -0.43
CA ASP A 305 -14.85 -34.88 -1.33
C ASP A 305 -15.80 -35.84 -0.62
N SER A 306 -15.23 -36.78 0.15
CA SER A 306 -16.02 -37.70 0.97
C SER A 306 -16.89 -36.97 1.99
N LEU A 307 -16.35 -35.95 2.65
CA LEU A 307 -17.09 -35.12 3.60
C LEU A 307 -18.16 -34.27 2.89
N ALA A 308 -17.83 -33.67 1.75
CA ALA A 308 -18.75 -32.88 0.94
C ALA A 308 -19.93 -33.74 0.45
N ASN A 309 -19.66 -34.96 0.03
CA ASN A 309 -20.71 -35.92 -0.39
C ASN A 309 -21.65 -36.33 0.75
N LEU A 310 -21.14 -36.46 1.97
CA LEU A 310 -21.97 -36.72 3.15
C LEU A 310 -22.85 -35.50 3.48
N ILE A 311 -22.33 -34.29 3.31
CA ILE A 311 -23.09 -33.04 3.51
C ILE A 311 -24.18 -32.92 2.42
N ARG A 312 -23.84 -33.14 1.15
CA ARG A 312 -24.80 -33.07 0.02
C ARG A 312 -25.95 -34.08 0.16
N LYS A 313 -25.68 -35.23 0.80
CA LYS A 313 -26.70 -36.26 1.10
C LYS A 313 -27.47 -36.01 2.38
N ASP A 314 -27.26 -34.84 3.00
CA ASP A 314 -27.84 -34.45 4.29
C ASP A 314 -27.58 -35.47 5.42
N SER A 315 -26.52 -36.29 5.27
CA SER A 315 -26.17 -37.31 6.29
C SER A 315 -25.45 -36.71 7.49
N ILE A 316 -24.79 -35.55 7.29
CA ILE A 316 -24.14 -34.79 8.35
C ILE A 316 -24.23 -33.27 8.04
N LYS A 317 -24.41 -32.46 9.07
CA LYS A 317 -24.48 -30.99 8.89
C LYS A 317 -23.11 -30.38 8.58
N PHE A 318 -23.08 -29.37 7.71
CA PHE A 318 -21.86 -28.63 7.36
C PHE A 318 -21.13 -28.10 8.59
N GLU A 319 -21.86 -27.52 9.53
CA GLU A 319 -21.32 -26.96 10.77
C GLU A 319 -20.62 -28.02 11.63
N ALA A 320 -21.18 -29.21 11.71
CA ALA A 320 -20.59 -30.32 12.46
C ALA A 320 -19.29 -30.80 11.85
N VAL A 321 -19.21 -30.83 10.50
CA VAL A 321 -17.98 -31.14 9.79
C VAL A 321 -16.95 -30.04 9.96
N ALA A 322 -17.35 -28.77 9.87
CA ALA A 322 -16.45 -27.63 10.05
C ALA A 322 -15.83 -27.66 11.46
N VAL A 323 -16.62 -27.79 12.51
CA VAL A 323 -16.13 -27.84 13.91
C VAL A 323 -15.17 -29.01 14.14
N ARG A 324 -15.46 -30.18 13.54
CA ARG A 324 -14.71 -31.40 13.81
C ARG A 324 -13.44 -31.55 12.95
N PHE A 325 -13.48 -31.11 11.72
CA PHE A 325 -12.44 -31.44 10.73
C PHE A 325 -11.73 -30.23 10.14
N SER A 326 -12.30 -29.01 10.21
CA SER A 326 -11.67 -27.84 9.63
C SER A 326 -10.39 -27.46 10.39
N SER A 327 -9.32 -27.19 9.65
CA SER A 327 -8.08 -26.62 10.17
C SER A 327 -8.10 -25.10 10.27
N HIS A 328 -9.07 -24.42 9.62
CA HIS A 328 -9.21 -22.97 9.69
C HIS A 328 -9.76 -22.55 11.07
N LYS A 329 -8.87 -22.06 11.93
CA LYS A 329 -9.15 -21.85 13.36
C LYS A 329 -10.32 -20.90 13.61
N ASP A 330 -10.36 -19.78 12.89
CA ASP A 330 -11.31 -18.70 13.14
C ASP A 330 -12.74 -19.06 12.72
N SER A 331 -12.93 -19.74 11.59
CA SER A 331 -14.25 -20.17 11.16
C SER A 331 -14.72 -21.46 11.84
N ARG A 332 -13.80 -22.35 12.20
CA ARG A 332 -14.12 -23.63 12.84
C ARG A 332 -14.98 -23.49 14.06
N ILE A 333 -14.65 -22.55 14.96
CA ILE A 333 -15.39 -22.31 16.22
C ILE A 333 -16.80 -21.79 15.97
N ASN A 334 -17.07 -21.21 14.80
CA ASN A 334 -18.36 -20.66 14.38
C ASN A 334 -19.08 -21.55 13.36
N GLY A 335 -18.79 -22.87 13.35
CA GLY A 335 -19.44 -23.79 12.43
C GLY A 335 -19.06 -23.60 10.96
N GLY A 336 -17.89 -23.05 10.70
CA GLY A 336 -17.38 -22.78 9.37
C GLY A 336 -17.64 -21.36 8.84
N LYS A 337 -18.44 -20.54 9.50
CA LYS A 337 -18.75 -19.17 9.06
C LYS A 337 -17.48 -18.35 8.91
N PHE A 338 -17.28 -17.83 7.69
CA PHE A 338 -16.13 -16.99 7.40
C PHE A 338 -16.41 -15.55 7.82
N VAL A 339 -15.46 -14.97 8.56
CA VAL A 339 -15.53 -13.60 9.07
C VAL A 339 -14.22 -12.92 8.74
N SER A 340 -14.27 -11.63 8.44
CA SER A 340 -13.07 -10.83 8.17
C SER A 340 -12.09 -10.93 9.34
N THR A 341 -10.82 -11.09 9.01
CA THR A 341 -9.70 -11.10 9.96
C THR A 341 -9.32 -9.70 10.44
N ASN A 342 -9.90 -8.64 9.84
CA ASN A 342 -9.67 -7.27 10.27
C ASN A 342 -10.38 -7.04 11.64
N PRO A 343 -9.62 -6.79 12.74
CA PRO A 343 -10.21 -6.61 14.08
C PRO A 343 -11.17 -5.42 14.16
N SER A 344 -10.99 -4.43 13.29
CA SER A 344 -11.81 -3.21 13.24
C SER A 344 -13.15 -3.42 12.55
N GLU A 345 -13.26 -4.47 11.73
CA GLU A 345 -14.44 -4.76 10.90
C GLU A 345 -14.74 -6.25 10.96
N ARG A 346 -15.48 -6.70 11.97
CA ARG A 346 -16.02 -8.06 11.98
C ARG A 346 -17.18 -8.19 10.99
N ILE A 347 -16.85 -8.07 9.70
CA ILE A 347 -17.80 -8.21 8.60
C ILE A 347 -17.89 -9.68 8.24
N ASN A 348 -19.11 -10.17 8.07
CA ASN A 348 -19.42 -11.50 7.55
C ASN A 348 -20.03 -11.44 6.14
N TRP A 349 -20.15 -10.25 5.56
CA TRP A 349 -20.54 -9.99 4.19
C TRP A 349 -19.33 -9.55 3.39
N PHE A 350 -19.04 -10.23 2.31
CA PHE A 350 -17.90 -9.98 1.44
C PHE A 350 -18.39 -9.64 0.04
N THR A 351 -17.78 -8.65 -0.60
CA THR A 351 -17.86 -8.56 -2.04
C THR A 351 -17.09 -9.73 -2.67
N LEU A 352 -17.49 -10.15 -3.86
CA LEU A 352 -16.78 -11.25 -4.54
C LEU A 352 -15.30 -10.90 -4.81
N GLU A 353 -14.98 -9.61 -4.94
CA GLU A 353 -13.62 -9.09 -5.20
C GLU A 353 -12.71 -9.16 -3.97
N GLU A 354 -13.30 -9.16 -2.75
CA GLU A 354 -12.55 -9.31 -1.50
C GLU A 354 -12.14 -10.76 -1.24
N LEU A 355 -12.73 -11.69 -1.94
CA LEU A 355 -12.39 -13.12 -1.84
C LEU A 355 -11.19 -13.43 -2.76
N ASN A 356 -10.37 -14.41 -2.35
CA ASN A 356 -9.32 -14.86 -3.25
C ASN A 356 -9.91 -15.44 -4.55
N LYS A 357 -9.12 -15.41 -5.63
CA LYS A 357 -9.56 -15.75 -6.97
C LYS A 357 -10.17 -17.15 -7.07
N GLU A 358 -9.61 -18.13 -6.35
CA GLU A 358 -10.07 -19.50 -6.36
C GLU A 358 -11.43 -19.63 -5.67
N MET A 359 -11.64 -18.95 -4.55
CA MET A 359 -12.93 -18.90 -3.86
C MET A 359 -13.98 -18.18 -4.69
N TYR A 360 -13.64 -17.03 -5.30
CA TYR A 360 -14.52 -16.32 -6.23
C TYR A 360 -15.08 -17.23 -7.32
N VAL A 361 -14.19 -17.96 -8.02
CA VAL A 361 -14.59 -18.87 -9.10
C VAL A 361 -15.53 -19.97 -8.62
N LYS A 362 -15.38 -20.43 -7.39
CA LYS A 362 -16.21 -21.52 -6.83
C LYS A 362 -17.55 -21.01 -6.30
N ILE A 363 -17.61 -19.80 -5.78
CA ILE A 363 -18.81 -19.25 -5.13
C ILE A 363 -19.78 -18.67 -6.15
N ARG A 364 -19.31 -18.00 -7.21
CA ARG A 364 -20.15 -17.27 -8.16
C ARG A 364 -21.26 -18.12 -8.85
N ASP A 365 -21.04 -19.43 -8.94
CA ASP A 365 -21.94 -20.36 -9.62
C ASP A 365 -22.81 -21.20 -8.65
N LEU A 366 -22.66 -20.98 -7.31
CA LEU A 366 -23.42 -21.68 -6.28
C LEU A 366 -24.76 -20.99 -6.02
N LYS A 367 -25.75 -21.80 -5.64
CA LYS A 367 -26.99 -21.30 -5.05
C LYS A 367 -26.88 -21.25 -3.53
N ILE A 368 -27.72 -20.43 -2.91
CA ILE A 368 -27.79 -20.34 -1.43
C ILE A 368 -28.01 -21.73 -0.83
N GLY A 369 -27.18 -22.11 0.12
CA GLY A 369 -27.14 -23.42 0.77
C GLY A 369 -26.29 -24.45 0.04
N GLU A 370 -25.87 -24.22 -1.19
CA GLU A 370 -25.08 -25.14 -2.01
C GLU A 370 -23.60 -25.09 -1.62
N ILE A 371 -22.91 -26.25 -1.74
CA ILE A 371 -21.48 -26.36 -1.43
C ILE A 371 -20.67 -26.64 -2.70
N SER A 372 -19.48 -26.06 -2.78
CA SER A 372 -18.55 -26.30 -3.90
C SER A 372 -18.00 -27.73 -3.89
N ASP A 373 -17.39 -28.11 -5.01
CA ASP A 373 -16.44 -29.20 -4.98
C ASP A 373 -15.18 -28.79 -4.25
N PRO A 374 -14.43 -29.76 -3.67
CA PRO A 374 -13.12 -29.47 -3.08
C PRO A 374 -12.17 -28.83 -4.07
N PHE A 375 -11.40 -27.84 -3.63
CA PHE A 375 -10.43 -27.16 -4.45
C PHE A 375 -9.18 -26.79 -3.66
N ARG A 376 -8.07 -26.65 -4.37
CA ARG A 376 -6.82 -26.15 -3.82
C ARG A 376 -6.83 -24.62 -3.87
N THR A 377 -6.35 -24.01 -2.81
CA THR A 377 -6.15 -22.55 -2.69
C THR A 377 -4.98 -22.28 -1.73
N THR A 378 -4.82 -21.03 -1.34
CA THR A 378 -3.89 -20.63 -0.27
C THR A 378 -4.65 -20.07 0.92
N ASP A 379 -4.05 -20.23 2.10
CA ASP A 379 -4.48 -19.49 3.28
C ASP A 379 -4.04 -18.02 3.23
N GLU A 380 -4.36 -17.24 4.25
CA GLU A 380 -4.07 -15.81 4.37
C GLU A 380 -2.57 -15.50 4.42
N ILE A 381 -1.74 -16.49 4.69
CA ILE A 381 -0.27 -16.39 4.74
C ILE A 381 0.42 -17.08 3.55
N GLY A 382 -0.39 -17.55 2.58
CA GLY A 382 0.09 -18.11 1.32
C GLY A 382 0.49 -19.60 1.37
N ASN A 383 0.15 -20.34 2.43
CA ASN A 383 0.35 -21.78 2.45
C ASN A 383 -0.71 -22.49 1.63
N PRO A 384 -0.38 -23.56 0.91
CA PRO A 384 -1.35 -24.33 0.16
C PRO A 384 -2.32 -25.06 1.10
N VAL A 385 -3.62 -24.86 0.88
CA VAL A 385 -4.70 -25.51 1.64
C VAL A 385 -5.77 -26.02 0.69
N PHE A 386 -6.65 -26.87 1.21
CA PHE A 386 -7.79 -27.42 0.48
C PHE A 386 -9.08 -26.98 1.16
N ARG A 387 -10.02 -26.45 0.37
CA ARG A 387 -11.27 -25.88 0.87
C ARG A 387 -12.47 -26.47 0.16
N VAL A 388 -13.58 -26.54 0.91
CA VAL A 388 -14.96 -26.60 0.43
C VAL A 388 -15.65 -25.37 0.98
N VAL A 389 -16.37 -24.63 0.15
CA VAL A 389 -17.11 -23.44 0.55
C VAL A 389 -18.60 -23.66 0.32
N ARG A 390 -19.42 -23.07 1.19
CA ARG A 390 -20.88 -23.01 1.06
C ARG A 390 -21.29 -21.54 0.91
N LEU A 391 -22.19 -21.27 -0.03
CA LEU A 391 -22.86 -19.98 -0.10
C LEU A 391 -23.98 -19.97 0.92
N ASP A 392 -23.85 -19.20 1.99
CA ASP A 392 -24.84 -19.12 3.07
C ASP A 392 -25.96 -18.14 2.76
N ASP A 393 -25.61 -16.99 2.16
CA ASP A 393 -26.57 -15.97 1.76
C ASP A 393 -25.94 -15.08 0.66
N GLU A 394 -26.81 -14.41 -0.11
CA GLU A 394 -26.40 -13.49 -1.18
C GLU A 394 -27.29 -12.25 -1.17
N MET A 395 -26.66 -11.09 -1.19
CA MET A 395 -27.31 -9.81 -1.40
C MET A 395 -26.93 -9.30 -2.79
N PRO A 396 -27.82 -9.26 -3.76
CA PRO A 396 -27.51 -8.77 -5.09
C PRO A 396 -27.15 -7.29 -5.09
N ALA A 397 -26.43 -6.84 -6.11
CA ALA A 397 -26.15 -5.41 -6.27
C ALA A 397 -27.46 -4.61 -6.33
N HIS A 398 -27.58 -3.58 -5.52
CA HIS A 398 -28.79 -2.77 -5.40
C HIS A 398 -28.45 -1.31 -5.09
N ARG A 399 -29.43 -0.43 -5.29
CA ARG A 399 -29.29 0.96 -4.81
C ARG A 399 -29.39 0.97 -3.30
N ALA A 400 -28.52 1.75 -2.67
CA ALA A 400 -28.44 1.81 -1.21
C ALA A 400 -29.83 2.02 -0.57
N ASP A 401 -30.17 1.19 0.41
CA ASP A 401 -31.38 1.25 1.23
C ASP A 401 -31.06 1.63 2.67
N PHE A 402 -31.93 2.43 3.27
CA PHE A 402 -31.69 2.94 4.62
C PHE A 402 -31.65 1.85 5.69
N LYS A 403 -32.39 0.74 5.48
CA LYS A 403 -32.50 -0.35 6.45
C LYS A 403 -31.34 -1.31 6.34
N ASP A 404 -31.04 -1.73 5.12
CA ASP A 404 -30.11 -2.83 4.87
C ASP A 404 -28.66 -2.33 4.73
N ASP A 405 -28.45 -1.04 4.33
CA ASP A 405 -27.15 -0.44 4.16
C ASP A 405 -26.81 0.67 5.15
N TYR A 406 -27.39 0.62 6.35
CA TYR A 406 -27.20 1.67 7.34
C TYR A 406 -25.72 1.98 7.63
N GLN A 407 -24.88 0.97 7.80
CA GLN A 407 -23.45 1.18 8.05
C GLN A 407 -22.73 1.85 6.88
N TYR A 408 -23.06 1.47 5.67
CA TYR A 408 -22.54 2.11 4.46
C TYR A 408 -22.94 3.58 4.41
N LEU A 409 -24.21 3.88 4.63
CA LEU A 409 -24.75 5.24 4.67
C LEU A 409 -24.18 6.06 5.83
N PHE A 410 -23.95 5.44 6.98
CA PHE A 410 -23.28 6.07 8.12
C PHE A 410 -21.85 6.49 7.76
N ASN A 411 -21.07 5.61 7.15
CA ASN A 411 -19.70 5.92 6.71
C ASN A 411 -19.70 7.03 5.64
N ALA A 412 -20.61 6.96 4.68
CA ALA A 412 -20.77 8.01 3.65
C ALA A 412 -21.16 9.36 4.28
N THR A 413 -22.06 9.36 5.26
CA THR A 413 -22.46 10.56 6.00
C THR A 413 -21.29 11.14 6.79
N MET A 414 -20.50 10.30 7.45
CA MET A 414 -19.29 10.70 8.17
C MET A 414 -18.28 11.36 7.23
N MET A 415 -18.03 10.76 6.07
CA MET A 415 -17.15 11.36 5.06
C MET A 415 -17.67 12.71 4.56
N ALA A 416 -18.96 12.82 4.30
CA ALA A 416 -19.57 14.09 3.88
C ALA A 416 -19.43 15.16 4.96
N LYS A 417 -19.69 14.84 6.22
CA LYS A 417 -19.50 15.77 7.35
C LYS A 417 -18.05 16.20 7.51
N ARG A 418 -17.11 15.28 7.36
CA ARG A 418 -15.67 15.62 7.40
C ARG A 418 -15.30 16.60 6.29
N GLN A 419 -15.74 16.33 5.08
CA GLN A 419 -15.49 17.25 3.95
C GLN A 419 -16.08 18.63 4.18
N GLU A 420 -17.29 18.71 4.71
CA GLU A 420 -17.92 20.00 5.03
C GLU A 420 -17.16 20.74 6.12
N SER A 421 -16.78 20.04 7.20
CA SER A 421 -15.96 20.62 8.27
C SER A 421 -14.62 21.15 7.75
N TYR A 422 -13.95 20.42 6.85
CA TYR A 422 -12.72 20.90 6.22
C TYR A 422 -12.94 22.15 5.37
N LYS A 423 -14.01 22.18 4.58
CA LYS A 423 -14.34 23.37 3.77
C LYS A 423 -14.60 24.60 4.62
N GLU A 424 -15.39 24.45 5.68
CA GLU A 424 -15.66 25.53 6.62
C GLU A 424 -14.39 26.01 7.34
N TRP A 425 -13.55 25.07 7.75
CA TRP A 425 -12.27 25.36 8.38
C TRP A 425 -11.34 26.12 7.42
N ILE A 426 -11.17 25.62 6.19
CA ILE A 426 -10.35 26.28 5.14
C ILE A 426 -10.84 27.70 4.92
N LYS A 427 -12.15 27.90 4.75
CA LYS A 427 -12.73 29.23 4.53
C LYS A 427 -12.38 30.20 5.68
N LYS A 428 -12.56 29.77 6.93
CA LYS A 428 -12.21 30.60 8.11
C LYS A 428 -10.70 30.90 8.16
N LYS A 429 -9.87 29.94 7.80
CA LYS A 429 -8.41 30.13 7.82
C LYS A 429 -7.91 31.05 6.71
N ILE A 430 -8.48 30.98 5.52
CA ILE A 430 -8.19 31.92 4.43
C ILE A 430 -8.45 33.36 4.87
N GLU A 431 -9.51 33.61 5.64
CA GLU A 431 -9.85 34.97 6.14
C GLU A 431 -8.83 35.53 7.13
N THR A 432 -8.20 34.65 7.93
CA THR A 432 -7.32 35.02 9.04
C THR A 432 -5.82 34.87 8.75
N THR A 433 -5.46 34.14 7.69
CA THR A 433 -4.06 33.89 7.32
C THR A 433 -3.58 34.93 6.31
N TYR A 434 -2.31 35.33 6.40
CA TYR A 434 -1.67 36.14 5.36
C TYR A 434 -1.46 35.29 4.12
N ILE A 435 -2.08 35.67 3.01
CA ILE A 435 -1.98 34.94 1.74
C ILE A 435 -1.61 35.91 0.62
N LYS A 436 -0.62 35.55 -0.16
CA LYS A 436 -0.21 36.26 -1.37
C LYS A 436 0.08 35.28 -2.49
N VAL A 437 -0.57 35.47 -3.63
CA VAL A 437 -0.35 34.68 -4.86
C VAL A 437 0.10 35.64 -5.96
N ILE A 438 1.04 35.25 -6.79
CA ILE A 438 1.54 36.08 -7.91
C ILE A 438 0.48 36.25 -9.00
N ASP A 439 0.61 37.34 -9.76
CA ASP A 439 -0.36 37.75 -10.77
C ASP A 439 -0.52 36.75 -11.92
N GLU A 440 0.49 35.95 -12.21
CA GLU A 440 0.47 34.91 -13.25
C GLU A 440 -0.69 33.92 -13.08
N PHE A 441 -1.07 33.59 -11.83
CA PHE A 441 -2.12 32.65 -11.52
C PHE A 441 -3.48 33.29 -11.25
N LYS A 442 -3.64 34.61 -11.35
CA LYS A 442 -4.92 35.30 -11.11
C LYS A 442 -6.06 34.85 -12.02
N ASN A 443 -5.76 34.23 -13.15
CA ASN A 443 -6.76 33.66 -14.06
C ASN A 443 -7.43 32.38 -13.51
N CYS A 444 -6.90 31.79 -12.44
CA CYS A 444 -7.51 30.65 -11.77
C CYS A 444 -8.75 31.12 -10.99
N LYS A 445 -9.93 30.80 -11.48
CA LYS A 445 -11.22 31.28 -10.95
C LYS A 445 -11.40 31.01 -9.45
N PHE A 446 -10.98 29.85 -8.97
CA PHE A 446 -11.13 29.47 -7.57
C PHE A 446 -10.47 30.47 -6.60
N LEU A 447 -9.40 31.16 -7.00
CA LEU A 447 -8.72 32.14 -6.15
C LEU A 447 -9.66 33.25 -5.67
N ALA A 448 -10.52 33.72 -6.55
CA ALA A 448 -11.54 34.74 -6.21
C ALA A 448 -12.79 34.11 -5.56
N GLU A 449 -13.24 32.96 -6.07
CA GLU A 449 -14.44 32.25 -5.59
C GLU A 449 -14.30 31.76 -4.16
N GLU A 450 -13.12 31.28 -3.78
CA GLU A 450 -12.84 30.77 -2.43
C GLU A 450 -12.20 31.80 -1.50
N GLY A 451 -11.87 33.01 -2.00
CA GLY A 451 -11.37 34.14 -1.21
C GLY A 451 -9.85 34.09 -0.95
N TRP A 452 -9.08 33.35 -1.75
CA TRP A 452 -7.60 33.28 -1.65
C TRP A 452 -6.93 34.62 -2.00
N ILE A 453 -7.55 35.42 -2.84
CA ILE A 453 -7.09 36.79 -3.19
C ILE A 453 -8.15 37.79 -2.75
N LYS A 454 -7.69 38.84 -2.08
CA LYS A 454 -8.55 39.96 -1.61
C LYS A 454 -8.53 41.09 -2.60
#